data_5ea0ca1a8698a5f9a42f43b1babec9de
#
_entry.id   5ea0ca1a8698a5f9a42f43b1babec9de
#
_cell.length_a   1.000
_cell.length_b   1.000
_cell.length_c   1.000
_cell.angle_alpha   90.00
_cell.angle_beta   90.00
_cell.angle_gamma   90.00
#
_symmetry.space_group_name_H-M   'P 1'
#
loop_
_entity.id
_entity.type
_entity.pdbx_description
1 polymer ?
#
loop_
_entity_poly.entity_id
_entity_poly.type
_entity_poly.pdbx_seq_one_letter_code
_entity_poly.pdbx_strand_id
1 'polypeptide(L)'
;MEVCCIMLIFTRLNVHYMSPETTSIIDGINVTLNAGGMETINIVLAFVMYGVALGIKPKMFSKVFSSPKSLFIGMGCQLVLLPLLTFLLALAFGKWISWTMALGMILVASCPGGNISNFMSSLSRANVELSVSLTAVSTALAILMTPFNFWLYGNLYLHVSKMAADVPQLVIPLWDVFKTIFILLGIPLTLGILTARYLPKVADKLKKPLQWFSIIFFVAMVVLSFMGNIDAFLKCVKYIFLVVLIHNLLALSIGFGMGTAFRVPRKDRRTLTIETGIQNSGLGLVLLLGTSIFAGFPPHGGTLVITAWWGIWHIISGLSVSTLFNRYDARRARRA
;
A
#
# COMPACT_ATOMS: atom_id res chain seq x y z
N MET A 1 26.50 -0.36 -2.60
CA MET A 1 26.47 1.08 -2.23
C MET A 1 25.21 1.44 -1.43
N GLU A 2 24.03 0.92 -1.79
CA GLU A 2 22.76 1.22 -1.11
C GLU A 2 22.66 0.66 0.31
N VAL A 3 23.13 -0.56 0.57
CA VAL A 3 23.17 -1.16 1.92
C VAL A 3 24.01 -0.30 2.87
N CYS A 4 25.09 0.28 2.39
CA CYS A 4 25.96 1.17 3.17
C CYS A 4 25.26 2.47 3.56
N CYS A 5 24.40 3.03 2.69
CA CYS A 5 23.59 4.21 3.00
C CYS A 5 22.52 3.90 4.05
N ILE A 6 21.85 2.76 3.96
CA ILE A 6 20.85 2.32 4.94
C ILE A 6 21.53 2.11 6.29
N MET A 7 22.65 1.40 6.35
CA MET A 7 23.45 1.24 7.57
C MET A 7 23.85 2.57 8.18
N LEU A 8 24.29 3.53 7.38
CA LEU A 8 24.67 4.87 7.85
C LEU A 8 23.48 5.65 8.43
N ILE A 9 22.30 5.53 7.86
CA ILE A 9 21.08 6.17 8.38
C ILE A 9 20.73 5.58 9.74
N PHE A 10 20.69 4.26 9.87
CA PHE A 10 20.37 3.59 11.14
C PHE A 10 21.39 3.91 12.23
N THR A 11 22.69 3.90 11.88
CA THR A 11 23.78 4.21 12.83
C THR A 11 23.71 5.66 13.29
N ARG A 12 23.46 6.62 12.37
CA ARG A 12 23.31 8.06 12.72
C ARG A 12 22.09 8.35 13.60
N LEU A 13 21.02 7.55 13.47
CA LEU A 13 19.82 7.69 14.28
C LEU A 13 19.86 6.86 15.57
N ASN A 14 21.03 6.30 15.94
CA ASN A 14 21.18 5.41 17.10
C ASN A 14 20.16 4.26 17.11
N VAL A 15 19.80 3.75 15.94
CA VAL A 15 18.93 2.58 15.81
C VAL A 15 19.83 1.35 15.69
N HIS A 16 19.98 0.63 16.78
CA HIS A 16 20.69 -0.65 16.82
C HIS A 16 19.88 -1.76 16.12
N TYR A 17 20.51 -2.91 15.85
CA TYR A 17 19.78 -4.11 15.43
C TYR A 17 18.61 -4.38 16.38
N MET A 18 17.52 -4.85 15.81
CA MET A 18 16.35 -5.20 16.62
C MET A 18 16.71 -6.35 17.56
N SER A 19 16.54 -6.14 18.85
CA SER A 19 16.79 -7.20 19.84
C SER A 19 15.71 -8.31 19.70
N PRO A 20 16.03 -9.55 20.08
CA PRO A 20 15.04 -10.64 20.12
C PRO A 20 13.80 -10.27 20.93
N GLU A 21 13.96 -9.52 22.03
CA GLU A 21 12.85 -9.02 22.84
C GLU A 21 11.97 -8.04 22.05
N THR A 22 12.58 -7.06 21.37
CA THR A 22 11.83 -6.11 20.53
C THR A 22 11.10 -6.81 19.39
N THR A 23 11.73 -7.81 18.75
CA THR A 23 11.12 -8.64 17.71
C THR A 23 9.91 -9.38 18.28
N SER A 24 10.04 -10.04 19.43
CA SER A 24 8.95 -10.75 20.09
C SER A 24 7.79 -9.82 20.48
N ILE A 25 8.09 -8.59 20.93
CA ILE A 25 7.06 -7.58 21.24
C ILE A 25 6.28 -7.19 19.98
N ILE A 26 6.97 -6.91 18.88
CA ILE A 26 6.32 -6.50 17.61
C ILE A 26 5.50 -7.66 17.04
N ASP A 27 6.08 -8.83 16.95
CA ASP A 27 5.42 -10.01 16.37
C ASP A 27 4.25 -10.50 17.25
N GLY A 28 4.33 -10.28 18.57
CA GLY A 28 3.27 -10.57 19.52
C GLY A 28 2.08 -9.59 19.48
N ILE A 29 2.19 -8.47 18.78
CA ILE A 29 1.06 -7.55 18.58
C ILE A 29 -0.04 -8.29 17.81
N ASN A 30 -1.20 -8.42 18.41
CA ASN A 30 -2.31 -9.17 17.82
C ASN A 30 -3.62 -8.41 17.99
N VAL A 31 -4.43 -8.40 16.93
CA VAL A 31 -5.82 -7.96 16.97
C VAL A 31 -6.66 -9.22 16.84
N THR A 32 -7.03 -9.79 17.99
CA THR A 32 -7.89 -10.97 18.01
C THR A 32 -9.32 -10.55 17.69
N LEU A 33 -9.82 -11.02 16.56
CA LEU A 33 -11.21 -10.88 16.17
C LEU A 33 -11.90 -12.23 16.36
N ASN A 34 -13.07 -12.22 16.96
CA ASN A 34 -13.95 -13.39 16.95
C ASN A 34 -14.53 -13.60 15.53
N ALA A 35 -15.11 -14.75 15.26
CA ALA A 35 -15.64 -15.08 13.93
C ALA A 35 -16.64 -14.02 13.42
N GLY A 36 -17.52 -13.49 14.27
CA GLY A 36 -18.46 -12.44 13.92
C GLY A 36 -17.77 -11.09 13.62
N GLY A 37 -16.68 -10.78 14.30
CA GLY A 37 -15.86 -9.60 14.00
C GLY A 37 -15.18 -9.70 12.64
N MET A 38 -14.65 -10.87 12.27
CA MET A 38 -14.07 -11.12 10.95
C MET A 38 -15.12 -10.99 9.84
N GLU A 39 -16.29 -11.58 10.00
CA GLU A 39 -17.40 -11.44 9.05
C GLU A 39 -17.84 -9.99 8.89
N THR A 40 -17.97 -9.26 9.99
CA THR A 40 -18.32 -7.83 9.98
C THR A 40 -17.28 -7.02 9.18
N ILE A 41 -16.00 -7.24 9.42
CA ILE A 41 -14.93 -6.57 8.67
C ILE A 41 -15.01 -6.89 7.18
N ASN A 42 -15.24 -8.13 6.80
CA ASN A 42 -15.36 -8.54 5.40
C ASN A 42 -16.54 -7.85 4.70
N ILE A 43 -17.70 -7.76 5.36
CA ILE A 43 -18.88 -7.08 4.83
C ILE A 43 -18.61 -5.58 4.67
N VAL A 44 -18.09 -4.94 5.71
CA VAL A 44 -17.77 -3.51 5.67
C VAL A 44 -16.77 -3.22 4.55
N LEU A 45 -15.78 -4.09 4.39
CA LEU A 45 -14.80 -3.96 3.32
C LEU A 45 -15.41 -4.10 1.93
N ALA A 46 -16.30 -5.06 1.74
CA ALA A 46 -16.99 -5.20 0.47
C ALA A 46 -17.74 -3.88 0.12
N PHE A 47 -18.36 -3.22 1.11
CA PHE A 47 -18.97 -1.89 0.92
C PHE A 47 -17.94 -0.80 0.61
N VAL A 48 -16.79 -0.82 1.27
CA VAL A 48 -15.69 0.12 0.97
C VAL A 48 -15.21 -0.06 -0.45
N MET A 49 -14.95 -1.29 -0.87
CA MET A 49 -14.47 -1.59 -2.23
C MET A 49 -15.53 -1.29 -3.29
N TYR A 50 -16.81 -1.57 -3.01
CA TYR A 50 -17.92 -1.14 -3.85
C TYR A 50 -17.97 0.38 -4.01
N GLY A 51 -17.80 1.13 -2.90
CA GLY A 51 -17.76 2.60 -2.93
C GLY A 51 -16.60 3.15 -3.77
N VAL A 52 -15.42 2.51 -3.70
CA VAL A 52 -14.28 2.83 -4.57
C VAL A 52 -14.64 2.60 -6.04
N ALA A 53 -15.27 1.48 -6.33
CA ALA A 53 -15.63 1.07 -7.68
C ALA A 53 -16.67 1.99 -8.33
N LEU A 54 -17.58 2.59 -7.57
CA LEU A 54 -18.52 3.61 -8.06
C LEU A 54 -17.83 4.84 -8.66
N GLY A 55 -16.57 5.08 -8.26
CA GLY A 55 -15.74 6.14 -8.82
C GLY A 55 -15.14 5.81 -10.19
N ILE A 56 -15.10 4.54 -10.57
CA ILE A 56 -14.48 4.04 -11.80
C ILE A 56 -15.48 4.16 -12.95
N LYS A 57 -15.32 5.16 -13.82
CA LYS A 57 -16.17 5.32 -15.00
C LYS A 57 -15.56 4.58 -16.20
N PRO A 58 -16.33 3.77 -16.95
CA PRO A 58 -15.82 3.07 -18.15
C PRO A 58 -15.16 3.99 -19.18
N LYS A 59 -15.63 5.24 -19.30
CA LYS A 59 -15.03 6.27 -20.16
C LYS A 59 -13.60 6.66 -19.75
N MET A 60 -13.18 6.38 -18.52
CA MET A 60 -11.79 6.63 -18.08
C MET A 60 -10.81 5.68 -18.77
N PHE A 61 -11.24 4.43 -19.04
CA PHE A 61 -10.41 3.48 -19.78
C PHE A 61 -10.14 3.92 -21.24
N SER A 62 -11.05 4.66 -21.87
CA SER A 62 -10.79 5.20 -23.21
C SER A 62 -9.82 6.39 -23.19
N LYS A 63 -9.82 7.19 -22.12
CA LYS A 63 -8.84 8.28 -21.92
C LYS A 63 -7.44 7.78 -21.50
N VAL A 64 -7.32 6.56 -21.01
CA VAL A 64 -6.05 5.87 -20.72
C VAL A 64 -5.13 5.90 -21.93
N PHE A 65 -5.69 5.83 -23.14
CA PHE A 65 -4.93 5.87 -24.39
C PHE A 65 -4.47 7.28 -24.80
N SER A 66 -4.83 8.34 -24.09
CA SER A 66 -4.36 9.70 -24.37
C SER A 66 -2.90 9.94 -23.91
N SER A 67 -2.43 9.19 -22.93
CA SER A 67 -1.03 9.22 -22.46
C SER A 67 -0.49 7.82 -22.22
N PRO A 68 -0.45 6.95 -23.24
CA PRO A 68 -0.15 5.52 -23.07
C PRO A 68 1.23 5.29 -22.45
N LYS A 69 2.22 6.08 -22.84
CA LYS A 69 3.59 5.98 -22.30
C LYS A 69 3.61 6.16 -20.78
N SER A 70 3.01 7.24 -20.26
CA SER A 70 2.98 7.54 -18.84
C SER A 70 2.18 6.50 -18.06
N LEU A 71 1.09 5.99 -18.64
CA LEU A 71 0.30 4.92 -18.04
C LEU A 71 1.12 3.63 -17.88
N PHE A 72 1.73 3.12 -18.97
CA PHE A 72 2.51 1.88 -18.91
C PHE A 72 3.70 1.99 -17.97
N ILE A 73 4.38 3.14 -17.93
CA ILE A 73 5.46 3.39 -16.98
C ILE A 73 4.91 3.35 -15.55
N GLY A 74 3.78 4.02 -15.28
CA GLY A 74 3.15 4.02 -13.95
C GLY A 74 2.72 2.62 -13.50
N MET A 75 2.11 1.84 -14.39
CA MET A 75 1.76 0.45 -14.11
C MET A 75 3.00 -0.41 -13.83
N GLY A 76 4.07 -0.24 -14.62
CA GLY A 76 5.36 -0.90 -14.38
C GLY A 76 5.99 -0.52 -13.04
N CYS A 77 5.93 0.77 -12.66
CA CYS A 77 6.39 1.23 -11.35
C CYS A 77 5.61 0.55 -10.21
N GLN A 78 4.30 0.49 -10.34
CA GLN A 78 3.40 0.05 -9.28
C GLN A 78 3.34 -1.48 -9.14
N LEU A 79 3.17 -2.19 -10.25
CA LEU A 79 2.89 -3.63 -10.23
C LEU A 79 4.14 -4.50 -10.32
N VAL A 80 5.27 -3.94 -10.76
CA VAL A 80 6.51 -4.69 -10.97
C VAL A 80 7.65 -4.13 -10.13
N LEU A 81 8.02 -2.87 -10.33
CA LEU A 81 9.22 -2.31 -9.70
C LEU A 81 9.06 -2.13 -8.20
N LEU A 82 7.91 -1.66 -7.74
CA LEU A 82 7.71 -1.44 -6.31
C LEU A 82 7.73 -2.76 -5.51
N PRO A 83 7.01 -3.84 -5.88
CA PRO A 83 7.12 -5.12 -5.20
C PRO A 83 8.54 -5.70 -5.24
N LEU A 84 9.20 -5.67 -6.40
CA LEU A 84 10.57 -6.17 -6.56
C LEU A 84 11.56 -5.41 -5.67
N LEU A 85 11.57 -4.07 -5.75
CA LEU A 85 12.51 -3.26 -4.98
C LEU A 85 12.18 -3.26 -3.48
N THR A 86 10.92 -3.47 -3.11
CA THR A 86 10.53 -3.70 -1.71
C THR A 86 11.08 -5.01 -1.18
N PHE A 87 11.01 -6.08 -1.97
CA PHE A 87 11.64 -7.36 -1.62
C PHE A 87 13.14 -7.20 -1.40
N LEU A 88 13.85 -6.53 -2.31
CA LEU A 88 15.27 -6.26 -2.17
C LEU A 88 15.58 -5.37 -0.95
N LEU A 89 14.76 -4.36 -0.69
CA LEU A 89 14.89 -3.51 0.49
C LEU A 89 14.66 -4.31 1.78
N ALA A 90 13.69 -5.20 1.82
CA ALA A 90 13.43 -6.07 2.97
C ALA A 90 14.62 -6.99 3.26
N LEU A 91 15.25 -7.55 2.22
CA LEU A 91 16.50 -8.31 2.37
C LEU A 91 17.65 -7.43 2.87
N ALA A 92 17.77 -6.20 2.36
CA ALA A 92 18.81 -5.26 2.77
C ALA A 92 18.66 -4.80 4.23
N PHE A 93 17.44 -4.72 4.73
CA PHE A 93 17.20 -4.45 6.16
C PHE A 93 17.72 -5.58 7.07
N GLY A 94 17.62 -6.85 6.63
CA GLY A 94 18.17 -7.99 7.38
C GLY A 94 17.73 -8.01 8.84
N LYS A 95 18.70 -7.94 9.78
CA LYS A 95 18.46 -7.97 11.24
C LYS A 95 17.85 -6.67 11.83
N TRP A 96 17.61 -5.66 11.02
CA TRP A 96 17.01 -4.39 11.48
C TRP A 96 15.50 -4.45 11.60
N ILE A 97 14.88 -5.45 10.98
CA ILE A 97 13.43 -5.66 10.99
C ILE A 97 13.12 -7.13 11.31
N SER A 98 11.91 -7.38 11.84
CA SER A 98 11.40 -8.73 11.92
C SER A 98 10.92 -9.24 10.55
N TRP A 99 10.85 -10.56 10.40
CA TRP A 99 10.34 -11.17 9.18
C TRP A 99 8.87 -10.77 8.91
N THR A 100 8.09 -10.55 9.96
CA THR A 100 6.71 -10.11 9.86
C THR A 100 6.61 -8.67 9.35
N MET A 101 7.50 -7.78 9.79
CA MET A 101 7.59 -6.42 9.24
C MET A 101 7.94 -6.44 7.74
N ALA A 102 8.86 -7.31 7.33
CA ALA A 102 9.20 -7.49 5.92
C ALA A 102 7.99 -7.96 5.09
N LEU A 103 7.22 -8.93 5.59
CA LEU A 103 5.97 -9.35 4.94
C LEU A 103 4.95 -8.21 4.86
N GLY A 104 4.87 -7.35 5.88
CA GLY A 104 4.02 -6.14 5.85
C GLY A 104 4.42 -5.18 4.74
N MET A 105 5.73 -4.93 4.56
CA MET A 105 6.24 -4.11 3.46
C MET A 105 5.87 -4.73 2.09
N ILE A 106 6.11 -6.03 1.91
CA ILE A 106 5.81 -6.75 0.67
C ILE A 106 4.31 -6.76 0.39
N LEU A 107 3.47 -6.95 1.40
CA LEU A 107 2.01 -6.90 1.26
C LEU A 107 1.54 -5.52 0.79
N VAL A 108 2.00 -4.44 1.43
CA VAL A 108 1.65 -3.07 1.04
C VAL A 108 2.11 -2.78 -0.39
N ALA A 109 3.33 -3.16 -0.75
CA ALA A 109 3.86 -2.96 -2.09
C ALA A 109 3.11 -3.78 -3.16
N SER A 110 2.49 -4.88 -2.78
CA SER A 110 1.67 -5.73 -3.66
C SER A 110 0.25 -5.19 -3.87
N CYS A 111 -0.20 -4.25 -3.02
CA CYS A 111 -1.51 -3.62 -3.14
C CYS A 111 -1.54 -2.60 -4.29
N PRO A 112 -2.73 -2.26 -4.85
CA PRO A 112 -2.85 -1.23 -5.87
C PRO A 112 -2.69 0.17 -5.28
N GLY A 113 -2.65 1.20 -6.15
CA GLY A 113 -2.67 2.61 -5.74
C GLY A 113 -3.89 2.95 -4.87
N GLY A 114 -3.68 3.79 -3.88
CA GLY A 114 -4.73 4.25 -2.97
C GLY A 114 -5.53 5.41 -3.56
N ASN A 115 -6.84 5.44 -3.35
CA ASN A 115 -7.71 6.51 -3.88
C ASN A 115 -7.34 7.93 -3.45
N ILE A 116 -6.65 8.08 -2.32
CA ILE A 116 -6.18 9.37 -1.83
C ILE A 116 -5.09 9.96 -2.74
N SER A 117 -4.44 9.14 -3.58
CA SER A 117 -3.46 9.59 -4.57
C SER A 117 -4.06 10.60 -5.56
N ASN A 118 -5.33 10.42 -5.93
CA ASN A 118 -6.03 11.33 -6.85
C ASN A 118 -6.17 12.74 -6.25
N PHE A 119 -6.48 12.81 -4.95
CA PHE A 119 -6.55 14.08 -4.23
C PHE A 119 -5.16 14.71 -4.10
N MET A 120 -4.14 13.93 -3.73
CA MET A 120 -2.76 14.41 -3.64
C MET A 120 -2.21 14.87 -5.00
N SER A 121 -2.58 14.19 -6.09
CA SER A 121 -2.24 14.59 -7.46
C SER A 121 -2.87 15.95 -7.82
N SER A 122 -4.10 16.18 -7.41
CA SER A 122 -4.75 17.50 -7.56
C SER A 122 -4.01 18.59 -6.78
N LEU A 123 -3.69 18.36 -5.52
CA LEU A 123 -2.92 19.29 -4.68
C LEU A 123 -1.53 19.58 -5.25
N SER A 124 -0.91 18.63 -5.92
CA SER A 124 0.42 18.74 -6.52
C SER A 124 0.44 19.39 -7.89
N ARG A 125 -0.71 19.84 -8.40
CA ARG A 125 -0.86 20.32 -9.79
C ARG A 125 -0.34 19.30 -10.82
N ALA A 126 -0.54 18.01 -10.51
CA ALA A 126 -0.18 16.88 -11.36
C ALA A 126 -1.27 16.60 -12.42
N ASN A 127 -1.09 15.56 -13.21
CA ASN A 127 -2.10 15.09 -14.15
C ASN A 127 -3.13 14.20 -13.43
N VAL A 128 -4.23 14.81 -13.00
CA VAL A 128 -5.31 14.12 -12.25
C VAL A 128 -6.01 13.05 -13.11
N GLU A 129 -6.14 13.27 -14.42
CA GLU A 129 -6.77 12.29 -15.32
C GLU A 129 -5.92 11.00 -15.38
N LEU A 130 -4.60 11.17 -15.49
CA LEU A 130 -3.67 10.03 -15.44
C LEU A 130 -3.70 9.34 -14.06
N SER A 131 -3.76 10.10 -12.96
CA SER A 131 -3.86 9.55 -11.60
C SER A 131 -5.09 8.66 -11.45
N VAL A 132 -6.26 9.17 -11.79
CA VAL A 132 -7.51 8.40 -11.74
C VAL A 132 -7.46 7.16 -12.63
N SER A 133 -6.84 7.27 -13.82
CA SER A 133 -6.69 6.14 -14.73
C SER A 133 -5.76 5.07 -14.17
N LEU A 134 -4.62 5.46 -13.60
CA LEU A 134 -3.67 4.55 -12.94
C LEU A 134 -4.32 3.83 -11.76
N THR A 135 -4.98 4.56 -10.86
CA THR A 135 -5.70 3.97 -9.73
C THR A 135 -6.76 2.98 -10.21
N ALA A 136 -7.56 3.33 -11.23
CA ALA A 136 -8.61 2.46 -11.75
C ALA A 136 -8.05 1.16 -12.36
N VAL A 137 -7.02 1.29 -13.20
CA VAL A 137 -6.39 0.13 -13.86
C VAL A 137 -5.65 -0.74 -12.85
N SER A 138 -4.87 -0.13 -11.94
CA SER A 138 -4.15 -0.89 -10.90
C SER A 138 -5.10 -1.63 -9.97
N THR A 139 -6.23 -1.00 -9.60
CA THR A 139 -7.26 -1.65 -8.76
C THR A 139 -7.92 -2.83 -9.49
N ALA A 140 -8.22 -2.71 -10.79
CA ALA A 140 -8.75 -3.81 -11.57
C ALA A 140 -7.74 -4.96 -11.70
N LEU A 141 -6.47 -4.64 -11.95
CA LEU A 141 -5.40 -5.63 -12.05
C LEU A 141 -4.99 -6.23 -10.70
N ALA A 142 -5.29 -5.56 -9.59
CA ALA A 142 -4.94 -6.03 -8.25
C ALA A 142 -5.58 -7.39 -7.92
N ILE A 143 -6.71 -7.74 -8.55
CA ILE A 143 -7.33 -9.06 -8.38
C ILE A 143 -6.35 -10.19 -8.71
N LEU A 144 -5.48 -9.96 -9.71
CA LEU A 144 -4.47 -10.92 -10.15
C LEU A 144 -3.09 -10.61 -9.57
N MET A 145 -2.68 -9.33 -9.65
CA MET A 145 -1.32 -8.92 -9.35
C MET A 145 -1.01 -8.87 -7.85
N THR A 146 -1.98 -8.51 -7.01
CA THR A 146 -1.75 -8.50 -5.55
C THR A 146 -1.49 -9.91 -5.01
N PRO A 147 -2.34 -10.94 -5.29
CA PRO A 147 -2.03 -12.29 -4.83
C PRO A 147 -0.73 -12.82 -5.42
N PHE A 148 -0.48 -12.58 -6.71
CA PHE A 148 0.74 -13.05 -7.38
C PHE A 148 2.00 -12.43 -6.77
N ASN A 149 2.05 -11.10 -6.63
CA ASN A 149 3.21 -10.42 -6.08
C ASN A 149 3.45 -10.79 -4.61
N PHE A 150 2.39 -10.84 -3.81
CA PHE A 150 2.53 -11.21 -2.40
C PHE A 150 2.99 -12.66 -2.23
N TRP A 151 2.43 -13.58 -2.99
CA TRP A 151 2.89 -14.97 -3.03
C TRP A 151 4.34 -15.07 -3.49
N LEU A 152 4.70 -14.43 -4.62
CA LEU A 152 6.04 -14.54 -5.21
C LEU A 152 7.09 -13.98 -4.26
N TYR A 153 6.97 -12.70 -3.92
CA TYR A 153 8.01 -12.00 -3.14
C TYR A 153 7.96 -12.35 -1.65
N GLY A 154 6.80 -12.69 -1.11
CA GLY A 154 6.67 -13.17 0.27
C GLY A 154 7.34 -14.52 0.46
N ASN A 155 7.02 -15.52 -0.38
CA ASN A 155 7.67 -16.83 -0.30
C ASN A 155 9.17 -16.75 -0.63
N LEU A 156 9.56 -15.94 -1.62
CA LEU A 156 10.97 -15.74 -1.94
C LEU A 156 11.74 -15.12 -0.75
N TYR A 157 11.14 -14.14 -0.07
CA TYR A 157 11.71 -13.55 1.13
C TYR A 157 11.87 -14.58 2.26
N LEU A 158 10.83 -15.36 2.55
CA LEU A 158 10.88 -16.41 3.58
C LEU A 158 11.94 -17.45 3.27
N HIS A 159 12.08 -17.83 2.00
CA HIS A 159 13.09 -18.80 1.58
C HIS A 159 14.52 -18.25 1.69
N VAL A 160 14.76 -17.04 1.18
CA VAL A 160 16.11 -16.42 1.18
C VAL A 160 16.53 -16.03 2.60
N SER A 161 15.62 -15.58 3.45
CA SER A 161 15.89 -15.24 4.85
C SER A 161 16.07 -16.49 5.75
N LYS A 162 15.92 -17.71 5.20
CA LYS A 162 15.94 -19.00 5.89
C LYS A 162 14.84 -19.21 6.93
N MET A 163 13.84 -18.33 6.98
CA MET A 163 12.70 -18.48 7.88
C MET A 163 11.86 -19.72 7.56
N ALA A 164 11.78 -20.10 6.29
CA ALA A 164 11.09 -21.33 5.88
C ALA A 164 11.77 -22.63 6.39
N ALA A 165 13.05 -22.58 6.72
CA ALA A 165 13.76 -23.72 7.30
C ALA A 165 13.45 -23.90 8.79
N ASP A 166 13.25 -22.78 9.51
CA ASP A 166 12.94 -22.80 10.94
C ASP A 166 11.44 -23.08 11.20
N VAL A 167 10.58 -22.72 10.24
CA VAL A 167 9.12 -22.95 10.31
C VAL A 167 8.62 -23.50 8.96
N PRO A 168 8.71 -24.81 8.74
CA PRO A 168 8.41 -25.45 7.43
C PRO A 168 7.00 -25.20 6.88
N GLN A 169 6.05 -24.80 7.73
CA GLN A 169 4.65 -24.51 7.34
C GLN A 169 4.44 -23.07 6.87
N LEU A 170 5.47 -22.25 6.85
CA LEU A 170 5.40 -20.83 6.48
C LEU A 170 5.44 -20.67 4.96
N VAL A 171 4.33 -20.99 4.31
CA VAL A 171 4.16 -20.83 2.86
C VAL A 171 2.89 -20.02 2.60
N ILE A 172 3.04 -18.94 1.85
CA ILE A 172 1.89 -18.12 1.42
C ILE A 172 1.16 -18.86 0.30
N PRO A 173 -0.10 -19.30 0.50
CA PRO A 173 -0.83 -20.10 -0.48
C PRO A 173 -1.42 -19.21 -1.56
N LEU A 174 -0.89 -19.28 -2.79
CA LEU A 174 -1.33 -18.46 -3.92
C LEU A 174 -2.84 -18.53 -4.16
N TRP A 175 -3.40 -19.75 -4.15
CA TRP A 175 -4.80 -19.97 -4.47
C TRP A 175 -5.75 -19.36 -3.43
N ASP A 176 -5.43 -19.48 -2.15
CA ASP A 176 -6.27 -18.92 -1.07
C ASP A 176 -6.19 -17.40 -1.06
N VAL A 177 -5.00 -16.82 -1.31
CA VAL A 177 -4.82 -15.39 -1.47
C VAL A 177 -5.63 -14.89 -2.67
N PHE A 178 -5.53 -15.57 -3.82
CA PHE A 178 -6.28 -15.22 -5.02
C PHE A 178 -7.79 -15.29 -4.80
N LYS A 179 -8.30 -16.41 -4.28
CA LYS A 179 -9.72 -16.62 -3.98
C LYS A 179 -10.26 -15.54 -3.06
N THR A 180 -9.52 -15.24 -2.01
CA THR A 180 -9.90 -14.21 -1.03
C THR A 180 -9.96 -12.83 -1.66
N ILE A 181 -8.94 -12.43 -2.41
CA ILE A 181 -8.92 -11.13 -3.10
C ILE A 181 -10.00 -11.06 -4.16
N PHE A 182 -10.26 -12.14 -4.88
CA PHE A 182 -11.34 -12.19 -5.85
C PHE A 182 -12.72 -11.95 -5.19
N ILE A 183 -12.98 -12.55 -4.06
CA ILE A 183 -14.25 -12.38 -3.33
C ILE A 183 -14.33 -10.96 -2.75
N LEU A 184 -13.28 -10.49 -2.07
CA LEU A 184 -13.31 -9.22 -1.32
C LEU A 184 -13.13 -7.98 -2.20
N LEU A 185 -12.44 -8.11 -3.32
CA LEU A 185 -12.20 -7.01 -4.25
C LEU A 185 -12.96 -7.20 -5.57
N GLY A 186 -12.86 -8.37 -6.19
CA GLY A 186 -13.39 -8.64 -7.53
C GLY A 186 -14.91 -8.50 -7.59
N ILE A 187 -15.65 -9.09 -6.67
CA ILE A 187 -17.12 -9.03 -6.66
C ILE A 187 -17.61 -7.59 -6.40
N PRO A 188 -17.19 -6.89 -5.32
CA PRO A 188 -17.62 -5.52 -5.08
C PRO A 188 -17.19 -4.56 -6.18
N LEU A 189 -15.98 -4.73 -6.74
CA LEU A 189 -15.49 -3.92 -7.84
C LEU A 189 -16.38 -4.06 -9.08
N THR A 190 -16.70 -5.29 -9.45
CA THR A 190 -17.57 -5.57 -10.60
C THR A 190 -18.96 -4.97 -10.39
N LEU A 191 -19.56 -5.19 -9.22
CA LEU A 191 -20.87 -4.63 -8.89
C LEU A 191 -20.86 -3.11 -8.91
N GLY A 192 -19.81 -2.45 -8.37
CA GLY A 192 -19.68 -1.00 -8.37
C GLY A 192 -19.53 -0.43 -9.78
N ILE A 193 -18.72 -1.04 -10.64
CA ILE A 193 -18.57 -0.63 -12.05
C ILE A 193 -19.88 -0.80 -12.81
N LEU A 194 -20.61 -1.91 -12.61
CA LEU A 194 -21.91 -2.15 -13.22
C LEU A 194 -22.93 -1.11 -12.75
N THR A 195 -22.95 -0.79 -11.45
CA THR A 195 -23.81 0.26 -10.89
C THR A 195 -23.47 1.63 -11.49
N ALA A 196 -22.18 1.98 -11.59
CA ALA A 196 -21.74 3.24 -12.21
C ALA A 196 -22.12 3.32 -13.69
N ARG A 197 -22.18 2.19 -14.40
CA ARG A 197 -22.54 2.12 -15.81
C ARG A 197 -24.05 2.19 -16.04
N TYR A 198 -24.82 1.37 -15.33
CA TYR A 198 -26.26 1.20 -15.59
C TYR A 198 -27.15 2.09 -14.72
N LEU A 199 -26.68 2.49 -13.54
CA LEU A 199 -27.41 3.31 -12.57
C LEU A 199 -26.59 4.54 -12.15
N PRO A 200 -26.16 5.42 -13.09
CA PRO A 200 -25.24 6.52 -12.80
C PRO A 200 -25.77 7.48 -11.73
N LYS A 201 -27.07 7.74 -11.68
CA LYS A 201 -27.69 8.61 -10.65
C LYS A 201 -27.57 8.02 -9.24
N VAL A 202 -27.64 6.70 -9.11
CA VAL A 202 -27.44 5.98 -7.82
C VAL A 202 -25.98 6.02 -7.45
N ALA A 203 -25.08 5.73 -8.40
CA ALA A 203 -23.64 5.78 -8.18
C ALA A 203 -23.17 7.18 -7.69
N ASP A 204 -23.63 8.25 -8.32
CA ASP A 204 -23.27 9.62 -7.93
C ASP A 204 -23.79 10.00 -6.54
N LYS A 205 -24.96 9.49 -6.12
CA LYS A 205 -25.52 9.69 -4.77
C LYS A 205 -24.74 8.92 -3.70
N LEU A 206 -24.35 7.68 -4.00
CA LEU A 206 -23.69 6.78 -3.03
C LEU A 206 -22.19 7.03 -2.89
N LYS A 207 -21.55 7.58 -3.94
CA LYS A 207 -20.08 7.73 -3.98
C LYS A 207 -19.53 8.53 -2.78
N LYS A 208 -20.07 9.71 -2.48
CA LYS A 208 -19.59 10.55 -1.39
C LYS A 208 -19.83 9.92 0.00
N PRO A 209 -21.03 9.45 0.34
CA PRO A 209 -21.28 8.77 1.62
C PRO A 209 -20.36 7.56 1.84
N LEU A 210 -20.20 6.70 0.83
CA LEU A 210 -19.33 5.52 0.94
C LEU A 210 -17.84 5.90 1.03
N GLN A 211 -17.42 6.97 0.39
CA GLN A 211 -16.05 7.47 0.52
C GLN A 211 -15.76 7.95 1.95
N TRP A 212 -16.66 8.71 2.56
CA TRP A 212 -16.53 9.13 3.96
C TRP A 212 -16.59 7.95 4.92
N PHE A 213 -17.51 7.03 4.69
CA PHE A 213 -17.58 5.78 5.45
C PHE A 213 -16.27 5.00 5.40
N SER A 214 -15.67 4.88 4.21
CA SER A 214 -14.37 4.21 4.02
C SER A 214 -13.27 4.87 4.85
N ILE A 215 -13.18 6.21 4.81
CA ILE A 215 -12.16 6.96 5.56
C ILE A 215 -12.34 6.74 7.06
N ILE A 216 -13.57 6.90 7.57
CA ILE A 216 -13.89 6.72 8.99
C ILE A 216 -13.58 5.28 9.43
N PHE A 217 -13.96 4.29 8.62
CA PHE A 217 -13.69 2.88 8.89
C PHE A 217 -12.20 2.59 8.97
N PHE A 218 -11.39 3.06 8.00
CA PHE A 218 -9.95 2.84 8.03
C PHE A 218 -9.27 3.54 9.21
N VAL A 219 -9.68 4.77 9.53
CA VAL A 219 -9.18 5.46 10.71
C VAL A 219 -9.53 4.69 11.98
N ALA A 220 -10.76 4.23 12.10
CA ALA A 220 -11.19 3.43 13.24
C ALA A 220 -10.39 2.11 13.35
N MET A 221 -10.18 1.40 12.23
CA MET A 221 -9.37 0.18 12.20
C MET A 221 -7.92 0.43 12.64
N VAL A 222 -7.30 1.51 12.17
CA VAL A 222 -5.94 1.87 12.58
C VAL A 222 -5.91 2.19 14.09
N VAL A 223 -6.85 2.99 14.58
CA VAL A 223 -6.94 3.34 16.01
C VAL A 223 -7.12 2.08 16.86
N LEU A 224 -8.05 1.20 16.50
CA LEU A 224 -8.30 -0.06 17.22
C LEU A 224 -7.09 -0.99 17.20
N SER A 225 -6.34 -1.03 16.09
CA SER A 225 -5.12 -1.84 15.97
C SER A 225 -4.04 -1.39 16.96
N PHE A 226 -3.98 -0.10 17.28
CA PHE A 226 -2.99 0.44 18.22
C PHE A 226 -3.51 0.53 19.66
N MET A 227 -4.80 0.79 19.90
CA MET A 227 -5.35 0.96 21.26
C MET A 227 -5.12 -0.26 22.15
N GLY A 228 -5.27 -1.46 21.61
CA GLY A 228 -5.04 -2.71 22.36
C GLY A 228 -3.56 -3.01 22.62
N ASN A 229 -2.62 -2.28 21.99
CA ASN A 229 -1.19 -2.59 21.98
C ASN A 229 -0.31 -1.34 22.12
N ILE A 230 -0.80 -0.29 22.79
CA ILE A 230 -0.14 1.03 22.81
C ILE A 230 1.26 0.97 23.41
N ASP A 231 1.49 0.21 24.47
CA ASP A 231 2.79 0.08 25.11
C ASP A 231 3.79 -0.63 24.20
N ALA A 232 3.35 -1.70 23.53
CA ALA A 232 4.14 -2.41 22.54
C ALA A 232 4.48 -1.49 21.35
N PHE A 233 3.50 -0.73 20.86
CA PHE A 233 3.70 0.23 19.79
C PHE A 233 4.71 1.32 20.17
N LEU A 234 4.60 1.94 21.35
CA LEU A 234 5.50 2.99 21.80
C LEU A 234 6.94 2.52 21.95
N LYS A 235 7.15 1.25 22.39
CA LYS A 235 8.49 0.65 22.44
C LYS A 235 9.12 0.45 21.06
N CYS A 236 8.29 0.22 20.04
CA CYS A 236 8.74 -0.17 18.71
C CYS A 236 8.60 0.95 17.66
N VAL A 237 7.96 2.07 18.01
CA VAL A 237 7.58 3.14 17.06
C VAL A 237 8.75 3.66 16.23
N LYS A 238 9.95 3.76 16.81
CA LYS A 238 11.13 4.23 16.08
C LYS A 238 11.51 3.32 14.90
N TYR A 239 11.38 2.00 15.06
CA TYR A 239 11.66 1.03 14.00
C TYR A 239 10.56 1.10 12.93
N ILE A 240 9.30 1.08 13.36
CA ILE A 240 8.13 1.15 12.48
C ILE A 240 8.16 2.42 11.63
N PHE A 241 8.38 3.57 12.27
CA PHE A 241 8.47 4.86 11.61
C PHE A 241 9.59 4.87 10.56
N LEU A 242 10.79 4.44 10.92
CA LEU A 242 11.96 4.50 10.04
C LEU A 242 11.82 3.55 8.85
N VAL A 243 11.33 2.34 9.08
CA VAL A 243 11.09 1.34 8.04
C VAL A 243 10.08 1.87 7.02
N VAL A 244 8.94 2.38 7.49
CA VAL A 244 7.90 2.91 6.61
C VAL A 244 8.36 4.18 5.91
N LEU A 245 9.10 5.06 6.58
CA LEU A 245 9.71 6.24 5.96
C LEU A 245 10.60 5.86 4.78
N ILE A 246 11.55 4.94 4.97
CA ILE A 246 12.49 4.52 3.92
C ILE A 246 11.75 3.82 2.79
N HIS A 247 10.83 2.91 3.12
CA HIS A 247 10.03 2.19 2.13
C HIS A 247 9.16 3.15 1.29
N ASN A 248 8.53 4.14 1.92
CA ASN A 248 7.75 5.14 1.20
C ASN A 248 8.62 6.08 0.35
N LEU A 249 9.79 6.46 0.84
CA LEU A 249 10.78 7.23 0.05
C LEU A 249 11.23 6.44 -1.18
N LEU A 250 11.46 5.13 -1.04
CA LEU A 250 11.74 4.25 -2.18
C LEU A 250 10.60 4.29 -3.20
N ALA A 251 9.35 4.10 -2.75
CA ALA A 251 8.17 4.13 -3.61
C ALA A 251 8.02 5.45 -4.38
N LEU A 252 8.16 6.59 -3.69
CA LEU A 252 8.16 7.93 -4.30
C LEU A 252 9.30 8.09 -5.31
N SER A 253 10.49 7.58 -4.97
CA SER A 253 11.68 7.67 -5.80
C SER A 253 11.56 6.83 -7.08
N ILE A 254 10.92 5.66 -7.02
CA ILE A 254 10.63 4.82 -8.20
C ILE A 254 9.78 5.63 -9.19
N GLY A 255 8.65 6.18 -8.76
CA GLY A 255 7.76 6.94 -9.63
C GLY A 255 8.43 8.19 -10.24
N PHE A 256 9.18 8.94 -9.41
CA PHE A 256 9.92 10.11 -9.87
C PHE A 256 11.07 9.75 -10.81
N GLY A 257 11.87 8.74 -10.45
CA GLY A 257 13.04 8.30 -11.19
C GLY A 257 12.65 7.75 -12.56
N MET A 258 11.68 6.84 -12.62
CA MET A 258 11.19 6.27 -13.89
C MET A 258 10.55 7.34 -14.77
N GLY A 259 9.73 8.23 -14.19
CA GLY A 259 9.17 9.35 -14.92
C GLY A 259 10.23 10.30 -15.49
N THR A 260 11.38 10.44 -14.82
CA THR A 260 12.52 11.22 -15.29
C THR A 260 13.31 10.47 -16.35
N ALA A 261 13.65 9.21 -16.12
CA ALA A 261 14.42 8.36 -17.04
C ALA A 261 13.73 8.22 -18.40
N PHE A 262 12.41 8.02 -18.38
CA PHE A 262 11.61 7.93 -19.61
C PHE A 262 11.13 9.29 -20.15
N ARG A 263 11.59 10.40 -19.57
CA ARG A 263 11.28 11.77 -20.03
C ARG A 263 9.80 12.03 -20.22
N VAL A 264 8.95 11.57 -19.29
CA VAL A 264 7.52 11.87 -19.33
C VAL A 264 7.26 13.35 -18.98
N PRO A 265 6.12 13.94 -19.43
CA PRO A 265 5.75 15.30 -19.09
C PRO A 265 5.80 15.56 -17.57
N ARG A 266 6.15 16.77 -17.15
CA ARG A 266 6.33 17.13 -15.73
C ARG A 266 5.09 16.82 -14.87
N LYS A 267 3.89 17.09 -15.38
CA LYS A 267 2.65 16.79 -14.67
C LYS A 267 2.45 15.28 -14.47
N ASP A 268 2.77 14.50 -15.51
CA ASP A 268 2.67 13.04 -15.46
C ASP A 268 3.70 12.44 -14.48
N ARG A 269 4.95 12.96 -14.51
CA ARG A 269 5.98 12.53 -13.55
C ARG A 269 5.55 12.74 -12.10
N ARG A 270 4.90 13.86 -11.78
CA ARG A 270 4.34 14.09 -10.44
C ARG A 270 3.25 13.06 -10.11
N THR A 271 2.39 12.77 -11.09
CA THR A 271 1.36 11.73 -10.94
C THR A 271 2.01 10.38 -10.66
N LEU A 272 3.02 9.95 -11.45
CA LEU A 272 3.73 8.70 -11.22
C LEU A 272 4.35 8.63 -9.83
N THR A 273 4.97 9.74 -9.38
CA THR A 273 5.55 9.83 -8.03
C THR A 273 4.50 9.56 -6.95
N ILE A 274 3.37 10.24 -7.05
CA ILE A 274 2.29 10.17 -6.05
C ILE A 274 1.60 8.81 -6.09
N GLU A 275 1.26 8.31 -7.27
CA GLU A 275 0.57 7.02 -7.43
C GLU A 275 1.42 5.85 -6.90
N THR A 276 2.72 5.86 -7.19
CA THR A 276 3.62 4.81 -6.68
C THR A 276 3.88 4.97 -5.18
N GLY A 277 3.87 6.19 -4.65
CA GLY A 277 4.10 6.48 -3.23
C GLY A 277 2.88 6.30 -2.33
N ILE A 278 1.68 6.22 -2.88
CA ILE A 278 0.43 6.13 -2.11
C ILE A 278 -0.28 4.82 -2.44
N GLN A 279 -0.11 3.83 -1.58
CA GLN A 279 -0.65 2.49 -1.74
C GLN A 279 -1.99 2.31 -1.00
N ASN A 280 -2.79 1.35 -1.43
CA ASN A 280 -4.03 0.97 -0.76
C ASN A 280 -3.73 0.06 0.46
N SER A 281 -3.17 0.64 1.51
CA SER A 281 -2.91 -0.07 2.77
C SER A 281 -4.19 -0.58 3.44
N GLY A 282 -5.34 0.03 3.15
CA GLY A 282 -6.63 -0.45 3.60
C GLY A 282 -6.92 -1.86 3.08
N LEU A 283 -6.67 -2.13 1.79
CA LEU A 283 -6.77 -3.49 1.25
C LEU A 283 -5.81 -4.45 1.98
N GLY A 284 -4.58 -4.01 2.25
CA GLY A 284 -3.61 -4.79 3.02
C GLY A 284 -4.10 -5.16 4.42
N LEU A 285 -4.63 -4.19 5.17
CA LEU A 285 -5.20 -4.44 6.50
C LEU A 285 -6.35 -5.45 6.47
N VAL A 286 -7.13 -5.39 5.47
CA VAL A 286 -8.26 -6.29 5.29
C VAL A 286 -7.82 -7.70 4.98
N LEU A 287 -6.84 -7.86 4.12
CA LEU A 287 -6.25 -9.19 3.85
C LEU A 287 -5.67 -9.79 5.13
N LEU A 288 -5.14 -8.96 6.03
CA LEU A 288 -4.61 -9.42 7.31
C LEU A 288 -5.70 -9.78 8.31
N LEU A 289 -6.72 -8.96 8.47
CA LEU A 289 -7.71 -9.07 9.54
C LEU A 289 -8.98 -9.81 9.12
N GLY A 290 -9.35 -9.73 7.86
CA GLY A 290 -10.60 -10.29 7.34
C GLY A 290 -10.48 -11.69 6.75
N THR A 291 -9.29 -12.31 6.75
CA THR A 291 -9.07 -13.54 6.01
C THR A 291 -8.33 -14.61 6.82
N SER A 292 -8.49 -15.86 6.40
CA SER A 292 -7.74 -17.00 6.95
C SER A 292 -6.38 -17.23 6.28
N ILE A 293 -5.92 -16.31 5.42
CA ILE A 293 -4.63 -16.46 4.72
C ILE A 293 -3.47 -16.65 5.68
N PHE A 294 -3.53 -15.96 6.81
CA PHE A 294 -2.53 -16.05 7.87
C PHE A 294 -2.92 -17.03 9.00
N ALA A 295 -4.02 -17.79 8.82
CA ALA A 295 -4.38 -18.83 9.77
C ALA A 295 -3.29 -19.92 9.77
N GLY A 296 -2.75 -20.22 10.92
CA GLY A 296 -1.62 -21.15 11.05
C GLY A 296 -0.23 -20.52 10.95
N PHE A 297 -0.13 -19.23 10.61
CA PHE A 297 1.12 -18.49 10.76
C PHE A 297 1.42 -18.23 12.23
N PRO A 298 2.71 -18.21 12.65
CA PRO A 298 3.09 -17.67 13.95
C PRO A 298 2.58 -16.23 14.12
N PRO A 299 2.59 -15.68 15.34
CA PRO A 299 2.21 -14.29 15.57
C PRO A 299 2.89 -13.35 14.55
N HIS A 300 2.09 -12.56 13.83
CA HIS A 300 2.55 -11.75 12.70
C HIS A 300 2.19 -10.26 12.87
N GLY A 301 2.27 -9.77 14.10
CA GLY A 301 1.95 -8.39 14.46
C GLY A 301 2.73 -7.34 13.70
N GLY A 302 3.98 -7.61 13.35
CA GLY A 302 4.78 -6.71 12.53
C GLY A 302 4.16 -6.42 11.15
N THR A 303 3.53 -7.44 10.51
CA THR A 303 2.81 -7.26 9.24
C THR A 303 1.65 -6.28 9.40
N LEU A 304 0.89 -6.44 10.48
CA LEU A 304 -0.25 -5.58 10.81
C LEU A 304 0.20 -4.13 11.07
N VAL A 305 1.22 -3.96 11.91
CA VAL A 305 1.68 -2.63 12.33
C VAL A 305 2.29 -1.85 11.17
N ILE A 306 3.11 -2.48 10.33
CA ILE A 306 3.67 -1.83 9.12
C ILE A 306 2.54 -1.41 8.18
N THR A 307 1.57 -2.27 7.93
CA THR A 307 0.46 -1.98 7.03
C THR A 307 -0.43 -0.84 7.56
N ALA A 308 -0.73 -0.86 8.87
CA ALA A 308 -1.52 0.19 9.52
C ALA A 308 -0.78 1.55 9.54
N TRP A 309 0.51 1.54 9.91
CA TRP A 309 1.30 2.76 9.92
C TRP A 309 1.50 3.36 8.54
N TRP A 310 1.65 2.53 7.51
CA TRP A 310 1.68 3.01 6.13
C TRP A 310 0.44 3.82 5.77
N GLY A 311 -0.74 3.39 6.22
CA GLY A 311 -2.01 4.09 6.00
C GLY A 311 -2.07 5.51 6.58
N ILE A 312 -1.33 5.77 7.66
CA ILE A 312 -1.16 7.11 8.22
C ILE A 312 -0.06 7.87 7.49
N TRP A 313 1.09 7.21 7.33
CA TRP A 313 2.30 7.85 6.82
C TRP A 313 2.17 8.35 5.39
N HIS A 314 1.54 7.59 4.50
CA HIS A 314 1.41 7.99 3.10
C HIS A 314 0.61 9.28 2.90
N ILE A 315 -0.29 9.61 3.83
CA ILE A 315 -1.01 10.90 3.82
C ILE A 315 -0.04 12.04 4.13
N ILE A 316 0.77 11.88 5.17
CA ILE A 316 1.77 12.87 5.59
C ILE A 316 2.80 13.08 4.46
N SER A 317 3.31 12.01 3.89
CA SER A 317 4.30 12.07 2.81
C SER A 317 3.71 12.67 1.52
N GLY A 318 2.46 12.33 1.18
CA GLY A 318 1.75 12.89 0.03
C GLY A 318 1.55 14.40 0.15
N LEU A 319 1.14 14.90 1.32
CA LEU A 319 1.03 16.34 1.60
C LEU A 319 2.39 17.02 1.52
N SER A 320 3.42 16.39 2.07
CA SER A 320 4.80 16.92 2.05
C SER A 320 5.32 17.04 0.62
N VAL A 321 5.20 16.00 -0.20
CA VAL A 321 5.61 16.00 -1.60
C VAL A 321 4.81 17.01 -2.43
N SER A 322 3.49 17.11 -2.19
CA SER A 322 2.64 18.11 -2.84
C SER A 322 3.12 19.54 -2.54
N THR A 323 3.45 19.81 -1.29
CA THR A 323 3.99 21.09 -0.85
C THR A 323 5.34 21.39 -1.50
N LEU A 324 6.23 20.40 -1.57
CA LEU A 324 7.54 20.52 -2.22
C LEU A 324 7.39 20.87 -3.71
N PHE A 325 6.51 20.18 -4.43
CA PHE A 325 6.23 20.45 -5.84
C PHE A 325 5.68 21.87 -6.06
N ASN A 326 4.76 22.32 -5.21
CA ASN A 326 4.20 23.67 -5.31
C ASN A 326 5.22 24.76 -4.97
N ARG A 327 6.08 24.55 -3.95
CA ARG A 327 7.17 25.48 -3.62
C ARG A 327 8.20 25.58 -4.74
N TYR A 328 8.52 24.46 -5.40
CA TYR A 328 9.40 24.46 -6.56
C TYR A 328 8.82 25.27 -7.73
N ASP A 329 7.49 25.16 -8.00
CA ASP A 329 6.83 25.95 -9.04
C ASP A 329 6.87 27.46 -8.73
N ALA A 330 6.57 27.83 -7.50
CA ALA A 330 6.60 29.21 -7.07
C ALA A 330 8.01 29.83 -7.19
N ARG A 331 9.06 29.08 -6.84
CA ARG A 331 10.45 29.53 -7.02
C ARG A 331 10.82 29.70 -8.50
N ARG A 332 10.37 28.79 -9.35
CA ARG A 332 10.63 28.89 -10.79
C ARG A 332 9.91 30.07 -11.43
N ALA A 333 8.66 30.33 -11.05
CA ALA A 333 7.90 31.47 -11.54
C ALA A 333 8.51 32.83 -11.12
N ARG A 334 9.23 32.91 -10.00
CA ARG A 334 9.94 34.11 -9.55
C ARG A 334 11.28 34.34 -10.28
N ARG A 335 11.80 33.33 -10.96
CA ARG A 335 13.09 33.39 -11.68
C ARG A 335 12.90 33.54 -13.20
N ALA A 336 11.70 33.32 -13.71
CA ALA A 336 11.28 33.57 -15.10
C ALA A 336 10.65 34.98 -15.23
#